data_252704deb83af9ffb72c1811cdd6b11a
#
_entry.id   252704deb83af9ffb72c1811cdd6b11a
#
_cell.length_a   1.000
_cell.length_b   1.000
_cell.length_c   1.000
_cell.angle_alpha   90.00
_cell.angle_beta   90.00
_cell.angle_gamma   90.00
#
_symmetry.space_group_name_H-M   'P 1'
#
loop_
_entity.id
_entity.type
_entity.pdbx_description
1 polymer ?
#
loop_
_entity_poly.entity_id
_entity_poly.type
_entity_poly.pdbx_seq_one_letter_code
_entity_poly.pdbx_strand_id
1 'polypeptide(L)'
;MVTRVGDVFLLLGLVILFNTFGTLRYSELFNHPDLFNPENAESVKWATLCIFGGAVGKSAQFPLHFWLPDAMEGPTTVSALIHDATMVKAGVFLVARTYPLIVLSPDTAVYIAVTGAVTAFVAASMAMVMNDIKRVLAYSTISQLGYMFLALGTGAWAAWHAADHGLEVHAQGYMAGLFHLMNHAFFKALLFLGAGAVIHSVHTQDMREMGGLRKSMPITSTAMGMGVLSIAGFPLMSGFWSKDEILESVHKNGEYDGTFGALWWLALLTAAMTAFYMTRLWMMTFSGPETRVVEKMVKSKDHSETVSYTHLTLPTTPYV
;
A
#
# COMPACT_ATOMS: atom_id res chain seq x y z
N MET A 1 -4.37 -18.91 6.55
CA MET A 1 -4.15 -18.95 8.02
C MET A 1 -3.68 -17.59 8.55
N VAL A 2 -2.69 -16.96 7.95
CA VAL A 2 -2.10 -15.68 8.44
C VAL A 2 -3.15 -14.57 8.65
N THR A 3 -4.05 -14.34 7.67
CA THR A 3 -5.12 -13.33 7.78
C THR A 3 -6.10 -13.60 8.91
N ARG A 4 -6.28 -14.88 9.32
CA ARG A 4 -7.16 -15.24 10.43
C ARG A 4 -6.64 -14.76 11.79
N VAL A 5 -5.33 -14.66 11.95
CA VAL A 5 -4.73 -14.06 13.15
C VAL A 5 -5.20 -12.60 13.29
N GLY A 6 -5.17 -11.84 12.19
CA GLY A 6 -5.73 -10.49 12.17
C GLY A 6 -7.24 -10.44 12.46
N ASP A 7 -8.02 -11.39 11.92
CA ASP A 7 -9.47 -11.47 12.17
C ASP A 7 -9.78 -11.69 13.68
N VAL A 8 -8.96 -12.51 14.37
CA VAL A 8 -9.12 -12.74 15.83
C VAL A 8 -8.81 -11.45 16.60
N PHE A 9 -7.74 -10.73 16.25
CA PHE A 9 -7.46 -9.45 16.89
C PHE A 9 -8.59 -8.43 16.67
N LEU A 10 -9.11 -8.32 15.43
CA LEU A 10 -10.24 -7.43 15.15
C LEU A 10 -11.46 -7.77 16.03
N LEU A 11 -11.78 -9.06 16.13
CA LEU A 11 -12.92 -9.51 16.96
C LEU A 11 -12.71 -9.14 18.43
N LEU A 12 -11.50 -9.36 18.96
CA LEU A 12 -11.16 -8.95 20.33
C LEU A 12 -11.34 -7.46 20.54
N GLY A 13 -10.86 -6.62 19.62
CA GLY A 13 -11.05 -5.17 19.70
C GLY A 13 -12.53 -4.76 19.74
N LEU A 14 -13.35 -5.38 18.88
CA LEU A 14 -14.79 -5.14 18.88
C LEU A 14 -15.48 -5.60 20.18
N VAL A 15 -15.08 -6.74 20.74
CA VAL A 15 -15.61 -7.24 22.03
C VAL A 15 -15.24 -6.28 23.17
N ILE A 16 -14.00 -5.78 23.21
CA ILE A 16 -13.57 -4.80 24.21
C ILE A 16 -14.44 -3.53 24.12
N LEU A 17 -14.61 -2.96 22.90
CA LEU A 17 -15.46 -1.78 22.71
C LEU A 17 -16.90 -2.03 23.14
N PHE A 18 -17.47 -3.18 22.77
CA PHE A 18 -18.85 -3.52 23.14
C PHE A 18 -19.03 -3.69 24.64
N ASN A 19 -18.08 -4.34 25.31
CA ASN A 19 -18.13 -4.51 26.77
C ASN A 19 -17.97 -3.19 27.52
N THR A 20 -17.19 -2.25 26.99
CA THR A 20 -16.93 -0.96 27.64
C THR A 20 -18.04 0.04 27.39
N PHE A 21 -18.57 0.12 26.15
CA PHE A 21 -19.50 1.18 25.73
C PHE A 21 -20.91 0.68 25.38
N GLY A 22 -21.14 -0.64 25.33
CA GLY A 22 -22.44 -1.24 25.02
C GLY A 22 -22.88 -1.08 23.55
N THR A 23 -22.09 -0.44 22.70
CA THR A 23 -22.43 -0.17 21.31
C THR A 23 -21.22 -0.31 20.38
N LEU A 24 -21.49 -0.67 19.12
CA LEU A 24 -20.49 -0.67 18.03
C LEU A 24 -20.86 0.31 16.91
N ARG A 25 -21.95 1.06 17.07
CA ARG A 25 -22.35 2.07 16.10
C ARG A 25 -21.42 3.27 16.20
N TYR A 26 -20.77 3.65 15.12
CA TYR A 26 -19.84 4.78 15.11
C TYR A 26 -20.46 6.09 15.61
N SER A 27 -21.71 6.38 15.23
CA SER A 27 -22.41 7.59 15.68
C SER A 27 -22.67 7.65 17.18
N GLU A 28 -22.90 6.51 17.81
CA GLU A 28 -23.10 6.38 19.27
C GLU A 28 -21.76 6.33 19.99
N LEU A 29 -20.81 5.55 19.47
CA LEU A 29 -19.51 5.35 20.08
C LEU A 29 -18.67 6.65 20.12
N PHE A 30 -18.60 7.40 19.01
CA PHE A 30 -17.82 8.63 18.95
C PHE A 30 -18.42 9.79 19.75
N ASN A 31 -19.69 9.74 20.07
CA ASN A 31 -20.38 10.71 20.92
C ASN A 31 -20.66 10.16 22.34
N HIS A 32 -20.10 9.00 22.68
CA HIS A 32 -20.36 8.40 23.99
C HIS A 32 -19.74 9.24 25.12
N PRO A 33 -20.49 9.59 26.18
CA PRO A 33 -20.00 10.46 27.24
C PRO A 33 -18.77 9.91 27.96
N ASP A 34 -18.70 8.58 28.11
CA ASP A 34 -17.60 7.92 28.81
C ASP A 34 -16.37 7.65 27.92
N LEU A 35 -16.39 8.06 26.63
CA LEU A 35 -15.26 7.85 25.72
C LEU A 35 -14.02 8.61 26.17
N PHE A 36 -14.21 9.78 26.75
CA PHE A 36 -13.12 10.65 27.23
C PHE A 36 -12.82 10.42 28.73
N ASN A 37 -13.48 9.46 29.39
CA ASN A 37 -13.23 9.15 30.78
C ASN A 37 -11.85 8.45 30.92
N PRO A 38 -10.93 8.96 31.78
CA PRO A 38 -9.62 8.34 32.03
C PRO A 38 -9.69 6.88 32.45
N GLU A 39 -10.76 6.44 33.11
CA GLU A 39 -10.98 5.05 33.53
C GLU A 39 -11.07 4.10 32.32
N ASN A 40 -11.57 4.59 31.19
CA ASN A 40 -11.72 3.81 29.95
C ASN A 40 -10.52 3.91 29.00
N ALA A 41 -9.55 4.77 29.30
CA ALA A 41 -8.40 5.02 28.41
C ALA A 41 -7.61 3.73 28.09
N GLU A 42 -7.43 2.85 29.06
CA GLU A 42 -6.74 1.58 28.86
C GLU A 42 -7.55 0.61 27.99
N SER A 43 -8.87 0.57 28.16
CA SER A 43 -9.78 -0.22 27.32
C SER A 43 -9.76 0.27 25.87
N VAL A 44 -9.78 1.59 25.66
CA VAL A 44 -9.68 2.20 24.32
C VAL A 44 -8.34 1.86 23.68
N LYS A 45 -7.24 1.93 24.45
CA LYS A 45 -5.90 1.56 23.98
C LYS A 45 -5.85 0.10 23.50
N TRP A 46 -6.30 -0.86 24.30
CA TRP A 46 -6.30 -2.26 23.90
C TRP A 46 -7.25 -2.55 22.75
N ALA A 47 -8.41 -1.90 22.72
CA ALA A 47 -9.34 -2.04 21.62
C ALA A 47 -8.75 -1.53 20.30
N THR A 48 -8.12 -0.34 20.29
CA THR A 48 -7.49 0.25 19.11
C THR A 48 -6.28 -0.55 18.64
N LEU A 49 -5.43 -1.07 19.54
CA LEU A 49 -4.36 -1.99 19.21
C LEU A 49 -4.87 -3.28 18.56
N CYS A 50 -5.94 -3.86 19.10
CA CYS A 50 -6.55 -5.06 18.53
C CYS A 50 -7.18 -4.77 17.14
N ILE A 51 -7.86 -3.65 16.98
CA ILE A 51 -8.38 -3.22 15.66
C ILE A 51 -7.23 -3.04 14.66
N PHE A 52 -6.13 -2.42 15.09
CA PHE A 52 -4.94 -2.31 14.26
C PHE A 52 -4.33 -3.67 13.93
N GLY A 53 -4.31 -4.64 14.84
CA GLY A 53 -3.93 -6.03 14.58
C GLY A 53 -4.76 -6.66 13.44
N GLY A 54 -6.05 -6.36 13.37
CA GLY A 54 -6.91 -6.72 12.25
C GLY A 54 -6.48 -6.07 10.93
N ALA A 55 -6.13 -4.78 10.98
CA ALA A 55 -5.61 -4.04 9.83
C ALA A 55 -4.27 -4.60 9.34
N VAL A 56 -3.36 -4.96 10.25
CA VAL A 56 -2.06 -5.61 9.95
C VAL A 56 -2.26 -6.90 9.16
N GLY A 57 -3.22 -7.74 9.55
CA GLY A 57 -3.53 -8.99 8.84
C GLY A 57 -4.06 -8.77 7.43
N LYS A 58 -5.01 -7.83 7.24
CA LYS A 58 -5.63 -7.56 5.93
C LYS A 58 -4.73 -6.75 4.99
N SER A 59 -3.96 -5.82 5.52
CA SER A 59 -3.09 -4.95 4.73
C SER A 59 -1.65 -5.45 4.64
N ALA A 60 -1.40 -6.71 4.98
CA ALA A 60 -0.10 -7.37 4.88
C ALA A 60 1.05 -6.53 5.51
N GLN A 61 0.82 -6.00 6.72
CA GLN A 61 1.85 -5.30 7.46
C GLN A 61 2.73 -6.28 8.25
N PHE A 62 3.96 -5.88 8.54
CA PHE A 62 4.86 -6.68 9.35
C PHE A 62 4.23 -6.95 10.74
N PRO A 63 4.30 -8.20 11.25
CA PRO A 63 4.94 -9.38 10.67
C PRO A 63 4.05 -10.25 9.75
N LEU A 64 2.78 -9.89 9.51
CA LEU A 64 1.80 -10.71 8.80
C LEU A 64 1.77 -10.46 7.26
N HIS A 65 2.90 -10.12 6.64
CA HIS A 65 2.97 -9.69 5.24
C HIS A 65 3.18 -10.82 4.21
N PHE A 66 3.60 -12.01 4.64
CA PHE A 66 4.05 -13.09 3.74
C PHE A 66 2.99 -13.60 2.76
N TRP A 67 1.71 -13.55 3.14
CA TRP A 67 0.63 -14.08 2.32
C TRP A 67 0.44 -13.31 1.00
N LEU A 68 0.81 -12.03 0.95
CA LEU A 68 0.55 -11.18 -0.22
C LEU A 68 1.44 -11.54 -1.42
N PRO A 69 2.76 -11.71 -1.29
CA PRO A 69 3.60 -12.20 -2.39
C PRO A 69 3.24 -13.62 -2.84
N ASP A 70 2.83 -14.51 -1.93
CA ASP A 70 2.43 -15.88 -2.27
C ASP A 70 1.12 -15.91 -3.07
N ALA A 71 0.23 -14.95 -2.85
CA ALA A 71 -1.01 -14.81 -3.61
C ALA A 71 -0.80 -14.42 -5.09
N MET A 72 0.44 -14.10 -5.50
CA MET A 72 0.77 -13.77 -6.90
C MET A 72 0.73 -14.97 -7.85
N GLU A 73 0.58 -16.20 -7.36
CA GLU A 73 0.38 -17.39 -8.20
C GLU A 73 -0.97 -17.35 -8.96
N GLY A 74 -1.92 -16.56 -8.50
CA GLY A 74 -3.23 -16.38 -9.16
C GLY A 74 -3.15 -15.58 -10.47
N PRO A 75 -4.25 -15.52 -11.25
CA PRO A 75 -4.34 -14.73 -12.47
C PRO A 75 -4.04 -13.23 -12.22
N THR A 76 -3.33 -12.58 -13.15
CA THR A 76 -2.86 -11.19 -12.96
C THR A 76 -4.00 -10.18 -12.80
N THR A 77 -5.14 -10.41 -13.49
CA THR A 77 -6.34 -9.56 -13.35
C THR A 77 -6.94 -9.62 -11.95
N VAL A 78 -6.97 -10.82 -11.35
CA VAL A 78 -7.42 -11.03 -9.97
C VAL A 78 -6.43 -10.41 -8.98
N SER A 79 -5.12 -10.56 -9.25
CA SER A 79 -4.07 -9.92 -8.45
C SER A 79 -4.21 -8.40 -8.45
N ALA A 80 -4.48 -7.78 -9.61
CA ALA A 80 -4.74 -6.35 -9.73
C ALA A 80 -5.93 -5.90 -8.85
N LEU A 81 -7.03 -6.64 -8.89
CA LEU A 81 -8.23 -6.30 -8.14
C LEU A 81 -8.04 -6.45 -6.62
N ILE A 82 -7.54 -7.62 -6.18
CA ILE A 82 -7.41 -7.95 -4.75
C ILE A 82 -6.32 -7.11 -4.09
N HIS A 83 -5.17 -6.96 -4.76
CA HIS A 83 -3.97 -6.38 -4.16
C HIS A 83 -3.87 -4.86 -4.34
N ASP A 84 -4.60 -4.28 -5.30
CA ASP A 84 -4.51 -2.85 -5.58
C ASP A 84 -5.75 -2.06 -5.21
N ALA A 85 -6.93 -2.58 -5.56
CA ALA A 85 -8.14 -1.78 -5.46
C ALA A 85 -8.91 -2.02 -4.15
N THR A 86 -8.89 -3.24 -3.58
CA THR A 86 -9.89 -3.62 -2.58
C THR A 86 -9.32 -4.15 -1.26
N MET A 87 -8.92 -5.41 -1.19
CA MET A 87 -8.70 -6.13 0.05
C MET A 87 -7.60 -5.52 0.93
N VAL A 88 -6.43 -5.22 0.34
CA VAL A 88 -5.29 -4.71 1.11
C VAL A 88 -5.47 -3.27 1.60
N LYS A 89 -6.39 -2.51 1.00
CA LYS A 89 -6.73 -1.16 1.45
C LYS A 89 -7.75 -1.13 2.57
N ALA A 90 -8.46 -2.24 2.78
CA ALA A 90 -9.47 -2.34 3.82
C ALA A 90 -8.89 -2.08 5.23
N GLY A 91 -7.66 -2.53 5.52
CA GLY A 91 -7.02 -2.23 6.80
C GLY A 91 -6.66 -0.76 6.97
N VAL A 92 -6.15 -0.10 5.92
CA VAL A 92 -5.89 1.36 5.95
C VAL A 92 -7.19 2.13 6.14
N PHE A 93 -8.26 1.73 5.44
CA PHE A 93 -9.58 2.34 5.58
C PHE A 93 -10.16 2.10 6.98
N LEU A 94 -9.96 0.92 7.56
CA LEU A 94 -10.39 0.61 8.93
C LEU A 94 -9.72 1.55 9.94
N VAL A 95 -8.40 1.73 9.86
CA VAL A 95 -7.66 2.66 10.72
C VAL A 95 -8.12 4.10 10.50
N ALA A 96 -8.32 4.53 9.25
CA ALA A 96 -8.87 5.84 8.94
C ALA A 96 -10.31 6.02 9.48
N ARG A 97 -11.14 4.98 9.46
CA ARG A 97 -12.51 5.03 9.95
C ARG A 97 -12.60 5.05 11.47
N THR A 98 -11.67 4.38 12.15
CA THR A 98 -11.55 4.37 13.62
C THR A 98 -10.59 5.43 14.15
N TYR A 99 -10.17 6.37 13.31
CA TYR A 99 -9.24 7.42 13.64
C TYR A 99 -9.55 8.21 14.92
N PRO A 100 -10.82 8.62 15.20
CA PRO A 100 -11.15 9.31 16.45
C PRO A 100 -10.78 8.52 17.72
N LEU A 101 -10.89 7.18 17.68
CA LEU A 101 -10.47 6.32 18.79
C LEU A 101 -8.95 6.24 18.91
N ILE A 102 -8.24 6.24 17.78
CA ILE A 102 -6.78 6.14 17.74
C ILE A 102 -6.14 7.43 18.26
N VAL A 103 -6.74 8.59 17.97
CA VAL A 103 -6.30 9.88 18.53
C VAL A 103 -6.32 9.89 20.06
N LEU A 104 -7.28 9.18 20.69
CA LEU A 104 -7.35 9.03 22.15
C LEU A 104 -6.28 8.09 22.73
N SER A 105 -5.52 7.39 21.88
CA SER A 105 -4.49 6.44 22.27
C SER A 105 -3.17 6.75 21.59
N PRO A 106 -2.36 7.69 22.08
CA PRO A 106 -1.10 8.11 21.45
C PRO A 106 -0.11 6.97 21.28
N ASP A 107 -0.06 6.03 22.22
CA ASP A 107 0.78 4.83 22.11
C ASP A 107 0.40 4.01 20.87
N THR A 108 -0.91 3.78 20.65
CA THR A 108 -1.39 3.05 19.46
C THR A 108 -1.04 3.81 18.18
N ALA A 109 -1.14 5.12 18.17
CA ALA A 109 -0.78 5.96 17.03
C ALA A 109 0.71 5.81 16.67
N VAL A 110 1.60 5.81 17.68
CA VAL A 110 3.04 5.55 17.47
C VAL A 110 3.29 4.13 16.96
N TYR A 111 2.62 3.11 17.52
CA TYR A 111 2.76 1.72 17.02
C TYR A 111 2.31 1.59 15.57
N ILE A 112 1.25 2.26 15.16
CA ILE A 112 0.79 2.30 13.76
C ILE A 112 1.86 2.93 12.86
N ALA A 113 2.41 4.09 13.26
CA ALA A 113 3.43 4.80 12.50
C ALA A 113 4.71 3.97 12.34
N VAL A 114 5.22 3.40 13.45
CA VAL A 114 6.43 2.56 13.46
C VAL A 114 6.23 1.31 12.60
N THR A 115 5.13 0.59 12.80
CA THR A 115 4.82 -0.62 12.01
C THR A 115 4.72 -0.28 10.51
N GLY A 116 4.10 0.85 10.17
CA GLY A 116 4.00 1.33 8.79
C GLY A 116 5.38 1.59 8.18
N ALA A 117 6.23 2.35 8.86
CA ALA A 117 7.57 2.70 8.37
C ALA A 117 8.48 1.46 8.23
N VAL A 118 8.49 0.58 9.24
CA VAL A 118 9.27 -0.68 9.20
C VAL A 118 8.79 -1.57 8.07
N THR A 119 7.47 -1.73 7.91
CA THR A 119 6.89 -2.51 6.81
C THR A 119 7.29 -1.93 5.45
N ALA A 120 7.21 -0.61 5.30
CA ALA A 120 7.57 0.06 4.06
C ALA A 120 9.03 -0.22 3.68
N PHE A 121 9.94 -0.13 4.63
CA PHE A 121 11.36 -0.39 4.43
C PHE A 121 11.67 -1.86 4.12
N VAL A 122 11.15 -2.80 4.92
CA VAL A 122 11.36 -4.23 4.71
C VAL A 122 10.81 -4.67 3.36
N ALA A 123 9.61 -4.25 2.99
CA ALA A 123 9.04 -4.60 1.71
C ALA A 123 9.82 -3.98 0.52
N ALA A 124 10.30 -2.75 0.64
CA ALA A 124 11.13 -2.13 -0.39
C ALA A 124 12.46 -2.87 -0.56
N SER A 125 13.11 -3.31 0.53
CA SER A 125 14.35 -4.10 0.47
C SER A 125 14.13 -5.44 -0.24
N MET A 126 13.01 -6.11 0.01
CA MET A 126 12.63 -7.34 -0.69
C MET A 126 12.38 -7.08 -2.19
N ALA A 127 11.68 -5.99 -2.53
CA ALA A 127 11.40 -5.63 -3.93
C ALA A 127 12.67 -5.42 -4.76
N MET A 128 13.75 -4.93 -4.15
CA MET A 128 15.03 -4.68 -4.86
C MET A 128 15.69 -5.95 -5.38
N VAL A 129 15.51 -7.09 -4.73
CA VAL A 129 16.16 -8.36 -5.08
C VAL A 129 15.27 -9.30 -5.89
N MET A 130 13.96 -9.06 -5.93
CA MET A 130 13.03 -9.91 -6.69
C MET A 130 13.22 -9.73 -8.19
N ASN A 131 13.07 -10.86 -8.93
CA ASN A 131 13.13 -10.89 -10.39
C ASN A 131 11.78 -11.19 -11.05
N ASP A 132 10.80 -11.62 -10.29
CA ASP A 132 9.43 -11.82 -10.74
C ASP A 132 8.68 -10.48 -10.74
N ILE A 133 8.14 -10.07 -11.91
CA ILE A 133 7.47 -8.78 -12.09
C ILE A 133 6.26 -8.62 -11.16
N LYS A 134 5.47 -9.69 -10.92
CA LYS A 134 4.31 -9.67 -10.04
C LYS A 134 4.73 -9.56 -8.57
N ARG A 135 5.78 -10.28 -8.17
CA ARG A 135 6.31 -10.22 -6.80
C ARG A 135 6.89 -8.85 -6.48
N VAL A 136 7.62 -8.21 -7.43
CA VAL A 136 8.09 -6.82 -7.26
C VAL A 136 6.91 -5.88 -7.02
N LEU A 137 5.85 -6.00 -7.82
CA LEU A 137 4.65 -5.19 -7.67
C LEU A 137 3.93 -5.47 -6.33
N ALA A 138 3.88 -6.72 -5.86
CA ALA A 138 3.31 -7.08 -4.57
C ALA A 138 4.07 -6.44 -3.40
N TYR A 139 5.40 -6.59 -3.37
CA TYR A 139 6.23 -5.95 -2.34
C TYR A 139 6.14 -4.43 -2.39
N SER A 140 6.06 -3.84 -3.58
CA SER A 140 5.85 -2.40 -3.70
C SER A 140 4.47 -1.97 -3.19
N THR A 141 3.43 -2.83 -3.27
CA THR A 141 2.12 -2.56 -2.65
C THR A 141 2.23 -2.56 -1.12
N ILE A 142 2.88 -3.57 -0.53
CA ILE A 142 3.12 -3.64 0.93
C ILE A 142 3.86 -2.38 1.41
N SER A 143 4.90 -1.97 0.67
CA SER A 143 5.68 -0.77 0.99
C SER A 143 4.82 0.50 0.98
N GLN A 144 3.98 0.69 -0.04
CA GLN A 144 3.12 1.87 -0.12
C GLN A 144 2.00 1.87 0.94
N LEU A 145 1.44 0.70 1.29
CA LEU A 145 0.52 0.59 2.42
C LEU A 145 1.20 1.00 3.73
N GLY A 146 2.48 0.63 3.91
CA GLY A 146 3.28 1.08 5.04
C GLY A 146 3.36 2.60 5.15
N TYR A 147 3.53 3.32 4.03
CA TYR A 147 3.47 4.80 4.02
C TYR A 147 2.11 5.33 4.47
N MET A 148 1.01 4.68 4.08
CA MET A 148 -0.32 5.12 4.49
C MET A 148 -0.53 4.94 6.00
N PHE A 149 -0.06 3.83 6.58
CA PHE A 149 -0.10 3.62 8.03
C PHE A 149 0.84 4.59 8.77
N LEU A 150 2.03 4.85 8.24
CA LEU A 150 2.92 5.88 8.77
C LEU A 150 2.21 7.23 8.85
N ALA A 151 1.55 7.66 7.77
CA ALA A 151 0.82 8.93 7.72
C ALA A 151 -0.33 8.98 8.72
N LEU A 152 -1.16 7.91 8.77
CA LEU A 152 -2.30 7.85 9.69
C LEU A 152 -1.86 7.82 11.15
N GLY A 153 -0.83 7.04 11.48
CA GLY A 153 -0.29 6.97 12.85
C GLY A 153 0.33 8.30 13.28
N THR A 154 1.16 8.90 12.43
CA THR A 154 1.77 10.21 12.69
C THR A 154 0.71 11.30 12.86
N GLY A 155 -0.31 11.31 11.98
CA GLY A 155 -1.40 12.28 12.05
C GLY A 155 -2.25 12.12 13.32
N ALA A 156 -2.51 10.88 13.76
CA ALA A 156 -3.27 10.63 14.98
C ALA A 156 -2.50 11.07 16.22
N TRP A 157 -1.20 10.80 16.28
CA TRP A 157 -0.34 11.30 17.35
C TRP A 157 -0.27 12.83 17.35
N ALA A 158 -0.12 13.46 16.18
CA ALA A 158 -0.11 14.91 16.05
C ALA A 158 -1.41 15.56 16.53
N ALA A 159 -2.56 14.95 16.20
CA ALA A 159 -3.87 15.43 16.64
C ALA A 159 -4.01 15.35 18.18
N TRP A 160 -3.56 14.23 18.77
CA TRP A 160 -3.51 14.09 20.22
C TRP A 160 -2.59 15.14 20.87
N HIS A 161 -1.36 15.28 20.36
CA HIS A 161 -0.37 16.22 20.88
C HIS A 161 -0.88 17.66 20.80
N ALA A 162 -1.49 18.05 19.69
CA ALA A 162 -2.08 19.37 19.53
C ALA A 162 -3.23 19.63 20.52
N ALA A 163 -4.11 18.64 20.73
CA ALA A 163 -5.20 18.76 21.70
C ALA A 163 -4.69 18.87 23.13
N ASP A 164 -3.66 18.13 23.51
CA ASP A 164 -3.06 18.15 24.86
C ASP A 164 -2.35 19.48 25.17
N HIS A 165 -1.75 20.11 24.16
CA HIS A 165 -1.03 21.37 24.30
C HIS A 165 -1.85 22.61 23.91
N GLY A 166 -3.13 22.47 23.59
CA GLY A 166 -4.01 23.59 23.20
C GLY A 166 -3.63 24.23 21.86
N LEU A 167 -3.00 23.47 20.96
CA LEU A 167 -2.62 23.89 19.62
C LEU A 167 -3.75 23.61 18.63
N GLU A 168 -3.70 24.25 17.45
CA GLU A 168 -4.62 23.92 16.37
C GLU A 168 -4.39 22.49 15.85
N VAL A 169 -5.46 21.70 15.81
CA VAL A 169 -5.43 20.33 15.31
C VAL A 169 -5.46 20.34 13.78
N HIS A 170 -4.37 19.92 13.15
CA HIS A 170 -4.29 19.77 11.71
C HIS A 170 -4.51 18.32 11.28
N ALA A 171 -5.43 18.10 10.33
CA ALA A 171 -5.72 16.78 9.78
C ALA A 171 -4.70 16.33 8.70
N GLN A 172 -3.50 16.91 8.64
CA GLN A 172 -2.53 16.74 7.55
C GLN A 172 -2.17 15.27 7.33
N GLY A 173 -1.74 14.55 8.36
CA GLY A 173 -1.37 13.14 8.22
C GLY A 173 -2.53 12.23 7.81
N TYR A 174 -3.74 12.50 8.31
CA TYR A 174 -4.95 11.79 7.91
C TYR A 174 -5.26 11.99 6.42
N MET A 175 -5.26 13.24 5.98
CA MET A 175 -5.53 13.60 4.58
C MET A 175 -4.45 13.07 3.64
N ALA A 176 -3.18 13.18 4.02
CA ALA A 176 -2.05 12.65 3.25
C ALA A 176 -2.16 11.13 3.05
N GLY A 177 -2.49 10.39 4.11
CA GLY A 177 -2.69 8.94 4.05
C GLY A 177 -3.80 8.51 3.10
N LEU A 178 -4.97 9.17 3.17
CA LEU A 178 -6.11 8.89 2.29
C LEU A 178 -5.86 9.38 0.85
N PHE A 179 -5.22 10.52 0.66
CA PHE A 179 -4.83 11.01 -0.64
C PHE A 179 -3.86 10.06 -1.34
N HIS A 180 -2.87 9.53 -0.58
CA HIS A 180 -1.97 8.53 -1.12
C HIS A 180 -2.69 7.20 -1.44
N LEU A 181 -3.66 6.79 -0.61
CA LEU A 181 -4.48 5.59 -0.86
C LEU A 181 -5.24 5.70 -2.20
N MET A 182 -5.81 6.87 -2.49
CA MET A 182 -6.52 7.11 -3.75
C MET A 182 -5.56 7.08 -4.94
N ASN A 183 -4.46 7.83 -4.90
CA ASN A 183 -3.46 7.87 -5.97
C ASN A 183 -2.85 6.50 -6.23
N HIS A 184 -2.54 5.76 -5.16
CA HIS A 184 -2.02 4.41 -5.21
C HIS A 184 -2.95 3.47 -5.97
N ALA A 185 -4.28 3.61 -5.84
CA ALA A 185 -5.23 2.77 -6.58
C ALA A 185 -5.03 2.88 -8.08
N PHE A 186 -4.90 4.11 -8.59
CA PHE A 186 -4.79 4.36 -10.01
C PHE A 186 -3.46 3.88 -10.60
N PHE A 187 -2.33 4.31 -10.06
CA PHE A 187 -1.05 3.92 -10.64
C PHE A 187 -0.72 2.44 -10.45
N LYS A 188 -1.23 1.80 -9.40
CA LYS A 188 -1.04 0.36 -9.20
C LYS A 188 -1.88 -0.48 -10.14
N ALA A 189 -3.15 -0.13 -10.32
CA ALA A 189 -3.99 -0.80 -11.32
C ALA A 189 -3.32 -0.73 -12.71
N LEU A 190 -2.80 0.45 -13.09
CA LEU A 190 -2.07 0.63 -14.33
C LEU A 190 -0.84 -0.28 -14.44
N LEU A 191 -0.03 -0.37 -13.38
CA LEU A 191 1.17 -1.20 -13.35
C LEU A 191 0.86 -2.70 -13.44
N PHE A 192 -0.16 -3.19 -12.71
CA PHE A 192 -0.53 -4.60 -12.74
C PHE A 192 -1.20 -5.01 -14.06
N LEU A 193 -2.07 -4.16 -14.62
CA LEU A 193 -2.65 -4.42 -15.94
C LEU A 193 -1.57 -4.43 -17.02
N GLY A 194 -0.62 -3.49 -16.96
CA GLY A 194 0.53 -3.46 -17.84
C GLY A 194 1.42 -4.72 -17.70
N ALA A 195 1.70 -5.14 -16.46
CA ALA A 195 2.43 -6.38 -16.21
C ALA A 195 1.66 -7.60 -16.74
N GLY A 196 0.33 -7.62 -16.59
CA GLY A 196 -0.53 -8.66 -17.17
C GLY A 196 -0.43 -8.74 -18.68
N ALA A 197 -0.45 -7.61 -19.37
CA ALA A 197 -0.28 -7.53 -20.82
C ALA A 197 1.11 -8.06 -21.26
N VAL A 198 2.18 -7.70 -20.52
CA VAL A 198 3.53 -8.19 -20.78
C VAL A 198 3.60 -9.71 -20.60
N ILE A 199 3.15 -10.24 -19.46
CA ILE A 199 3.18 -11.68 -19.14
C ILE A 199 2.39 -12.47 -20.17
N HIS A 200 1.23 -11.97 -20.57
CA HIS A 200 0.40 -12.63 -21.59
C HIS A 200 1.12 -12.71 -22.96
N SER A 201 1.92 -11.71 -23.29
CA SER A 201 2.65 -11.65 -24.57
C SER A 201 3.91 -12.51 -24.58
N VAL A 202 4.66 -12.56 -23.47
CA VAL A 202 5.96 -13.28 -23.39
C VAL A 202 5.88 -14.63 -22.69
N HIS A 203 4.76 -14.94 -22.02
CA HIS A 203 4.51 -16.19 -21.29
C HIS A 203 5.53 -16.52 -20.18
N THR A 204 6.19 -15.49 -19.63
CA THR A 204 7.08 -15.60 -18.46
C THR A 204 6.82 -14.46 -17.48
N GLN A 205 7.11 -14.69 -16.20
CA GLN A 205 7.05 -13.68 -15.15
C GLN A 205 8.45 -13.16 -14.74
N ASP A 206 9.52 -13.87 -15.17
CA ASP A 206 10.89 -13.52 -14.85
C ASP A 206 11.38 -12.37 -15.74
N MET A 207 11.66 -11.22 -15.11
CA MET A 207 12.16 -10.03 -15.81
C MET A 207 13.51 -10.24 -16.48
N ARG A 208 14.30 -11.25 -16.08
CA ARG A 208 15.59 -11.58 -16.72
C ARG A 208 15.43 -12.20 -18.10
N GLU A 209 14.25 -12.82 -18.35
CA GLU A 209 13.89 -13.38 -19.64
C GLU A 209 13.17 -12.38 -20.54
N MET A 210 12.81 -11.20 -19.99
CA MET A 210 12.25 -10.07 -20.73
C MET A 210 13.38 -9.18 -21.24
N GLY A 211 13.06 -8.16 -22.00
CA GLY A 211 14.01 -7.14 -22.51
C GLY A 211 13.62 -6.69 -23.91
N GLY A 212 13.90 -5.42 -24.23
CA GLY A 212 13.65 -4.89 -25.57
C GLY A 212 12.18 -4.72 -25.96
N LEU A 213 11.22 -4.98 -25.06
CA LEU A 213 9.79 -4.95 -25.37
C LEU A 213 9.24 -3.56 -25.75
N ARG A 214 10.02 -2.51 -25.57
CA ARG A 214 9.58 -1.13 -25.87
C ARG A 214 9.14 -0.95 -27.32
N LYS A 215 9.79 -1.61 -28.26
CA LYS A 215 9.46 -1.53 -29.71
C LYS A 215 8.19 -2.33 -30.02
N SER A 216 8.04 -3.50 -29.42
CA SER A 216 6.94 -4.42 -29.69
C SER A 216 5.65 -4.05 -28.94
N MET A 217 5.77 -3.36 -27.79
CA MET A 217 4.66 -2.94 -26.92
C MET A 217 4.80 -1.47 -26.49
N PRO A 218 4.79 -0.50 -27.42
CA PRO A 218 5.09 0.91 -27.12
C PRO A 218 4.05 1.55 -26.18
N ILE A 219 2.77 1.24 -26.34
CA ILE A 219 1.69 1.76 -25.50
C ILE A 219 1.83 1.24 -24.06
N THR A 220 2.02 -0.06 -23.88
CA THR A 220 2.21 -0.68 -22.57
C THR A 220 3.46 -0.15 -21.89
N SER A 221 4.56 0.00 -22.63
CA SER A 221 5.82 0.55 -22.11
C SER A 221 5.64 1.98 -21.61
N THR A 222 4.95 2.84 -22.36
CA THR A 222 4.69 4.23 -21.98
C THR A 222 3.75 4.29 -20.77
N ALA A 223 2.66 3.52 -20.77
CA ALA A 223 1.70 3.47 -19.67
C ALA A 223 2.37 2.99 -18.37
N MET A 224 3.13 1.89 -18.42
CA MET A 224 3.89 1.40 -17.25
C MET A 224 4.95 2.41 -16.82
N GLY A 225 5.62 3.09 -17.75
CA GLY A 225 6.57 4.15 -17.45
C GLY A 225 5.95 5.29 -16.65
N MET A 226 4.75 5.74 -17.03
CA MET A 226 3.98 6.74 -16.25
C MET A 226 3.63 6.23 -14.86
N GLY A 227 3.21 4.97 -14.72
CA GLY A 227 2.96 4.34 -13.42
C GLY A 227 4.23 4.27 -12.55
N VAL A 228 5.37 3.93 -13.15
CA VAL A 228 6.68 3.89 -12.46
C VAL A 228 7.09 5.29 -11.99
N LEU A 229 6.95 6.31 -12.80
CA LEU A 229 7.24 7.69 -12.41
C LEU A 229 6.31 8.16 -11.28
N SER A 230 5.03 7.78 -11.34
CA SER A 230 4.07 8.12 -10.28
C SER A 230 4.41 7.47 -8.95
N ILE A 231 4.67 6.15 -8.92
CA ILE A 231 5.00 5.47 -7.66
C ILE A 231 6.39 5.85 -7.13
N ALA A 232 7.33 6.18 -8.00
CA ALA A 232 8.66 6.68 -7.61
C ALA A 232 8.58 8.06 -6.92
N GLY A 233 7.50 8.82 -7.17
CA GLY A 233 7.38 10.20 -6.67
C GLY A 233 8.14 11.20 -7.52
N PHE A 234 8.12 11.01 -8.85
CA PHE A 234 8.72 11.98 -9.77
C PHE A 234 7.90 13.28 -9.76
N PRO A 235 8.52 14.47 -9.73
CA PRO A 235 7.82 15.75 -9.76
C PRO A 235 6.77 15.82 -10.86
N LEU A 236 5.65 16.46 -10.61
CA LEU A 236 4.46 16.59 -11.46
C LEU A 236 3.57 15.33 -11.55
N MET A 237 4.01 14.17 -11.07
CA MET A 237 3.18 12.97 -10.99
C MET A 237 2.34 12.95 -9.70
N SER A 238 1.24 12.20 -9.72
CA SER A 238 0.31 12.13 -8.58
C SER A 238 0.95 11.60 -7.29
N GLY A 239 1.87 10.64 -7.42
CA GLY A 239 2.58 10.06 -6.28
C GLY A 239 3.59 11.01 -5.62
N PHE A 240 4.09 12.03 -6.32
CA PHE A 240 4.95 13.06 -5.75
C PHE A 240 4.20 13.83 -4.66
N TRP A 241 3.07 14.44 -5.00
CA TRP A 241 2.30 15.27 -4.09
C TRP A 241 1.87 14.51 -2.83
N SER A 242 1.38 13.29 -3.00
CA SER A 242 0.90 12.51 -1.85
C SER A 242 2.04 11.98 -0.96
N LYS A 243 3.21 11.65 -1.51
CA LYS A 243 4.37 11.23 -0.70
C LYS A 243 5.03 12.41 0.00
N ASP A 244 5.12 13.54 -0.69
CA ASP A 244 5.67 14.77 -0.13
C ASP A 244 4.88 15.20 1.10
N GLU A 245 3.54 15.19 1.01
CA GLU A 245 2.66 15.52 2.12
C GLU A 245 2.80 14.54 3.31
N ILE A 246 2.98 13.23 3.02
CA ILE A 246 3.28 12.25 4.08
C ILE A 246 4.61 12.56 4.76
N LEU A 247 5.68 12.76 3.98
CA LEU A 247 7.01 13.04 4.50
C LEU A 247 7.06 14.36 5.26
N GLU A 248 6.37 15.38 4.79
CA GLU A 248 6.24 16.67 5.49
C GLU A 248 5.54 16.51 6.83
N SER A 249 4.43 15.76 6.88
CA SER A 249 3.72 15.48 8.14
C SER A 249 4.62 14.77 9.15
N VAL A 250 5.38 13.75 8.72
CA VAL A 250 6.30 13.01 9.59
C VAL A 250 7.46 13.90 10.06
N HIS A 251 8.01 14.73 9.16
CA HIS A 251 9.12 15.64 9.48
C HIS A 251 8.75 16.67 10.55
N LYS A 252 7.60 17.34 10.38
CA LYS A 252 7.10 18.30 11.35
C LYS A 252 6.93 17.70 12.76
N ASN A 253 6.44 16.46 12.84
CA ASN A 253 6.29 15.78 14.12
C ASN A 253 7.64 15.32 14.71
N GLY A 254 8.67 15.16 13.87
CA GLY A 254 10.03 14.89 14.30
C GLY A 254 10.68 16.01 15.11
N GLU A 255 10.15 17.23 15.04
CA GLU A 255 10.60 18.37 15.88
C GLU A 255 10.12 18.24 17.34
N TYR A 256 9.01 17.52 17.56
CA TYR A 256 8.43 17.30 18.88
C TYR A 256 8.86 15.98 19.51
N ASP A 257 9.01 14.92 18.69
CA ASP A 257 9.43 13.59 19.15
C ASP A 257 10.46 12.99 18.17
N GLY A 258 11.66 12.70 18.70
CA GLY A 258 12.76 12.11 17.92
C GLY A 258 12.42 10.79 17.23
N THR A 259 11.39 10.08 17.71
CA THR A 259 10.89 8.87 17.06
C THR A 259 10.45 9.16 15.62
N PHE A 260 9.65 10.22 15.42
CA PHE A 260 9.19 10.60 14.09
C PHE A 260 10.33 11.13 13.20
N GLY A 261 11.35 11.75 13.79
CA GLY A 261 12.58 12.10 13.09
C GLY A 261 13.30 10.89 12.52
N ALA A 262 13.42 9.80 13.30
CA ALA A 262 13.97 8.54 12.82
C ALA A 262 13.10 7.88 11.74
N LEU A 263 11.77 7.90 11.92
CA LEU A 263 10.81 7.37 10.94
C LEU A 263 10.86 8.15 9.63
N TRP A 264 11.07 9.46 9.67
CA TRP A 264 11.25 10.29 8.49
C TRP A 264 12.46 9.88 7.66
N TRP A 265 13.63 9.68 8.28
CA TRP A 265 14.82 9.19 7.59
C TRP A 265 14.60 7.80 6.97
N LEU A 266 13.94 6.91 7.71
CA LEU A 266 13.60 5.58 7.21
C LEU A 266 12.65 5.65 6.00
N ALA A 267 11.64 6.52 6.05
CA ALA A 267 10.71 6.74 4.95
C ALA A 267 11.41 7.37 3.74
N LEU A 268 12.30 8.34 3.93
CA LEU A 268 13.07 8.96 2.85
C LEU A 268 13.97 7.93 2.14
N LEU A 269 14.69 7.10 2.90
CA LEU A 269 15.47 6.00 2.36
C LEU A 269 14.60 5.03 1.55
N THR A 270 13.44 4.68 2.08
CA THR A 270 12.47 3.79 1.42
C THR A 270 11.94 4.42 0.12
N ALA A 271 11.77 5.73 0.06
CA ALA A 271 11.37 6.42 -1.18
C ALA A 271 12.45 6.29 -2.26
N ALA A 272 13.73 6.45 -1.91
CA ALA A 272 14.86 6.22 -2.82
C ALA A 272 14.90 4.76 -3.31
N MET A 273 14.71 3.79 -2.42
CA MET A 273 14.61 2.37 -2.78
C MET A 273 13.43 2.11 -3.72
N THR A 274 12.28 2.78 -3.51
CA THR A 274 11.10 2.67 -4.38
C THR A 274 11.42 3.13 -5.80
N ALA A 275 12.08 4.27 -5.95
CA ALA A 275 12.50 4.78 -7.25
C ALA A 275 13.45 3.81 -7.95
N PHE A 276 14.40 3.23 -7.20
CA PHE A 276 15.36 2.27 -7.73
C PHE A 276 14.69 0.99 -8.25
N TYR A 277 13.91 0.27 -7.42
CA TYR A 277 13.38 -1.03 -7.84
C TYR A 277 12.29 -0.88 -8.92
N MET A 278 11.52 0.20 -8.92
CA MET A 278 10.53 0.44 -9.97
C MET A 278 11.17 0.81 -11.31
N THR A 279 12.23 1.62 -11.29
CA THR A 279 13.02 1.91 -12.51
C THR A 279 13.69 0.63 -13.02
N ARG A 280 14.27 -0.18 -12.11
CA ARG A 280 14.85 -1.49 -12.46
C ARG A 280 13.82 -2.40 -13.14
N LEU A 281 12.60 -2.50 -12.59
CA LEU A 281 11.52 -3.29 -13.18
C LEU A 281 11.23 -2.84 -14.61
N TRP A 282 11.07 -1.54 -14.85
CA TRP A 282 10.76 -1.02 -16.17
C TRP A 282 11.92 -1.21 -17.13
N MET A 283 13.16 -0.95 -16.70
CA MET A 283 14.35 -1.12 -17.54
C MET A 283 14.58 -2.57 -17.92
N MET A 284 14.45 -3.51 -17.00
CA MET A 284 14.62 -4.94 -17.29
C MET A 284 13.55 -5.48 -18.24
N THR A 285 12.34 -4.94 -18.19
CA THR A 285 11.21 -5.39 -19.03
C THR A 285 11.26 -4.77 -20.43
N PHE A 286 11.51 -3.46 -20.54
CA PHE A 286 11.29 -2.73 -21.78
C PHE A 286 12.58 -2.26 -22.46
N SER A 287 13.69 -2.18 -21.73
CA SER A 287 14.98 -1.71 -22.26
C SER A 287 15.96 -2.87 -22.46
N GLY A 288 17.07 -2.59 -23.14
CA GLY A 288 18.11 -3.58 -23.39
C GLY A 288 17.91 -4.37 -24.69
N PRO A 289 18.73 -5.40 -24.91
CA PRO A 289 18.62 -6.26 -26.09
C PRO A 289 17.38 -7.17 -25.96
N GLU A 290 16.80 -7.52 -27.11
CA GLU A 290 15.74 -8.50 -27.18
C GLU A 290 16.25 -9.88 -26.74
N THR A 291 15.55 -10.50 -25.79
CA THR A 291 15.89 -11.86 -25.36
C THR A 291 15.33 -12.87 -26.33
N ARG A 292 15.79 -14.13 -26.25
CA ARG A 292 15.27 -15.24 -27.08
C ARG A 292 13.75 -15.43 -26.97
N VAL A 293 13.17 -15.13 -25.82
CA VAL A 293 11.72 -15.22 -25.59
C VAL A 293 11.00 -14.15 -26.39
N VAL A 294 11.51 -12.91 -26.33
CA VAL A 294 10.97 -11.76 -27.07
C VAL A 294 11.14 -11.93 -28.56
N GLU A 295 12.29 -12.41 -29.04
CA GLU A 295 12.51 -12.74 -30.46
C GLU A 295 11.50 -13.75 -31.00
N LYS A 296 11.20 -14.80 -30.23
CA LYS A 296 10.16 -15.78 -30.59
C LYS A 296 8.78 -15.16 -30.67
N MET A 297 8.44 -14.30 -29.71
CA MET A 297 7.16 -13.57 -29.69
C MET A 297 7.04 -12.66 -30.92
N VAL A 298 8.09 -11.91 -31.28
CA VAL A 298 8.09 -11.02 -32.44
C VAL A 298 7.93 -11.81 -33.74
N LYS A 299 8.70 -12.92 -33.91
CA LYS A 299 8.57 -13.80 -35.07
C LYS A 299 7.20 -14.46 -35.20
N SER A 300 6.53 -14.80 -34.08
CA SER A 300 5.17 -15.35 -34.12
C SER A 300 4.12 -14.31 -34.51
N LYS A 301 4.36 -13.04 -34.21
CA LYS A 301 3.49 -11.92 -34.62
C LYS A 301 3.57 -11.63 -36.13
N ASP A 302 4.75 -11.81 -36.75
CA ASP A 302 4.90 -11.65 -38.20
C ASP A 302 4.10 -12.70 -39.02
N HIS A 303 3.68 -13.81 -38.36
CA HIS A 303 2.84 -14.84 -38.97
C HIS A 303 1.34 -14.78 -38.58
N SER A 304 0.96 -13.93 -37.63
CA SER A 304 -0.43 -13.71 -37.24
C SER A 304 -0.72 -12.21 -37.21
N GLU A 305 -1.36 -11.71 -38.24
CA GLU A 305 -1.99 -10.40 -38.20
C GLU A 305 -2.96 -10.31 -37.01
N THR A 306 -2.83 -9.22 -36.28
CA THR A 306 -3.72 -8.80 -35.19
C THR A 306 -3.55 -9.51 -33.85
N VAL A 307 -2.63 -8.98 -33.01
CA VAL A 307 -2.88 -9.00 -31.57
C VAL A 307 -3.95 -7.95 -31.29
N SER A 308 -5.17 -8.45 -31.20
CA SER A 308 -6.34 -7.63 -30.86
C SER A 308 -6.15 -6.99 -29.48
N TYR A 309 -6.26 -5.67 -29.43
CA TYR A 309 -6.32 -4.88 -28.18
C TYR A 309 -7.61 -5.13 -27.36
N THR A 310 -8.38 -6.18 -27.70
CA THR A 310 -9.68 -6.51 -27.12
C THR A 310 -9.63 -7.10 -25.71
N HIS A 311 -8.45 -7.31 -25.11
CA HIS A 311 -8.34 -7.88 -23.77
C HIS A 311 -8.38 -6.85 -22.61
N LEU A 312 -8.77 -5.61 -22.90
CA LEU A 312 -9.21 -4.65 -21.87
C LEU A 312 -10.69 -4.84 -21.51
N THR A 313 -11.42 -5.67 -22.24
CA THR A 313 -12.77 -6.07 -21.85
C THR A 313 -12.70 -7.28 -20.92
N LEU A 314 -13.30 -7.17 -19.75
CA LEU A 314 -13.56 -8.27 -18.83
C LEU A 314 -14.11 -9.49 -19.63
N PRO A 315 -13.63 -10.71 -19.38
CA PRO A 315 -14.22 -11.89 -19.99
C PRO A 315 -15.66 -12.03 -19.49
N THR A 316 -16.61 -11.76 -20.37
CA THR A 316 -18.04 -11.96 -20.13
C THR A 316 -18.47 -13.39 -20.48
N THR A 317 -17.60 -14.38 -20.36
CA THR A 317 -18.02 -15.77 -20.50
C THR A 317 -18.41 -16.34 -19.15
N PRO A 318 -19.70 -16.72 -18.96
CA PRO A 318 -20.08 -17.51 -17.81
C PRO A 318 -19.42 -18.88 -17.92
N TYR A 319 -18.73 -19.30 -16.88
CA TYR A 319 -18.34 -20.70 -16.73
C TYR A 319 -19.62 -21.53 -16.55
N VAL A 320 -19.91 -22.38 -17.51
CA VAL A 320 -20.84 -23.52 -17.37
C VAL A 320 -20.09 -24.67 -16.73
#